data_cd99e0abe9e6435fa63b40f2cae5f078
#
_entry.id   cd99e0abe9e6435fa63b40f2cae5f078
#
_cell.length_a   1.000
_cell.length_b   1.000
_cell.length_c   1.000
_cell.angle_alpha   90.00
_cell.angle_beta   90.00
_cell.angle_gamma   90.00
#
_symmetry.space_group_name_H-M   'P 1'
#
loop_
_entity.id
_entity.type
_entity.pdbx_description
1 polymer ?
#
loop_
_entity_poly.entity_id
_entity_poly.type
_entity_poly.pdbx_seq_one_letter_code
_entity_poly.pdbx_strand_id
1 'polypeptide(L)'
;MKSSNIGGQAVMEGVMMMNKDRYSVAVRRPDGEIEVKVEQYKPLTKHKGLLKVPILRGVFSFADSMIVGMSSLMYSASFYEDEEEEKKKPATKEEEEQQKAKKEKTDRLMMYGTVTFSVVIAVVLFLMVPYFLSELLHKAGAGTTLTAVAEAFVRVALFLGYLAAISRMEDIQRVFMYHGAEHKCINCVEHGLELNVENVLKSSREHKRCGTSFLMYVIVISIIFFMFIRVDSPVLKIVIRLLLIPVIAGVSYEIIRLAGKSDNKLVNLISKPGLMLQHLTTREPDAEMAEVAIAAVEAVFDWRAYLNENFGYTYPAKTEKKEHEEP
;
A
#
# COMPACT_ATOMS: atom_id res chain seq x y z
N MET A 1 19.83 5.87 -10.30
CA MET A 1 19.04 5.66 -9.06
C MET A 1 19.62 4.48 -8.30
N LYS A 2 19.85 4.59 -7.00
CA LYS A 2 20.25 3.47 -6.15
C LYS A 2 19.09 3.12 -5.21
N SER A 3 18.73 1.84 -5.09
CA SER A 3 17.58 1.45 -4.25
C SER A 3 17.93 1.53 -2.76
N SER A 4 17.16 2.27 -1.98
CA SER A 4 17.26 2.34 -0.52
C SER A 4 16.63 1.13 0.19
N ASN A 5 15.78 0.38 -0.52
CA ASN A 5 14.92 -0.70 -0.01
C ASN A 5 13.93 -0.25 1.08
N ILE A 6 13.75 1.04 1.31
CA ILE A 6 12.62 1.54 2.09
C ILE A 6 11.36 1.53 1.23
N GLY A 7 10.22 1.45 1.87
CA GLY A 7 8.91 1.55 1.25
C GLY A 7 7.91 2.06 2.27
N GLY A 8 6.82 2.63 1.82
CA GLY A 8 5.84 3.21 2.71
C GLY A 8 4.41 3.05 2.23
N GLN A 9 3.53 3.73 2.93
CA GLN A 9 2.11 3.83 2.64
C GLN A 9 1.59 5.14 3.23
N ALA A 10 0.78 5.86 2.45
CA ALA A 10 0.02 6.97 3.00
C ALA A 10 -1.06 6.45 3.97
N VAL A 11 -1.25 7.18 5.05
CA VAL A 11 -2.31 6.97 6.04
C VAL A 11 -3.08 8.28 6.22
N MET A 12 -4.09 8.31 7.09
CA MET A 12 -4.84 9.54 7.37
C MET A 12 -3.89 10.59 7.97
N GLU A 13 -3.78 11.75 7.33
CA GLU A 13 -2.91 12.86 7.71
C GLU A 13 -1.46 12.46 8.03
N GLY A 14 -0.94 11.43 7.32
CA GLY A 14 0.37 10.90 7.64
C GLY A 14 0.95 9.91 6.64
N VAL A 15 2.13 9.41 7.01
CA VAL A 15 2.90 8.43 6.25
C VAL A 15 3.42 7.33 7.18
N MET A 16 3.20 6.08 6.80
CA MET A 16 3.94 4.94 7.33
C MET A 16 5.17 4.69 6.48
N MET A 17 6.32 4.47 7.11
CA MET A 17 7.57 4.14 6.40
C MET A 17 8.19 2.89 7.01
N MET A 18 8.52 1.91 6.16
CA MET A 18 9.12 0.63 6.57
C MET A 18 10.57 0.51 6.11
N ASN A 19 11.42 0.04 7.00
CA ASN A 19 12.82 -0.32 6.72
C ASN A 19 13.19 -1.59 7.47
N LYS A 20 13.42 -2.68 6.73
CA LYS A 20 13.81 -4.00 7.26
C LYS A 20 12.81 -4.54 8.30
N ASP A 21 13.20 -4.50 9.56
CA ASP A 21 12.50 -5.08 10.72
C ASP A 21 11.71 -4.04 11.55
N ARG A 22 11.72 -2.79 11.13
CA ARG A 22 11.01 -1.68 11.80
C ARG A 22 10.17 -0.87 10.83
N TYR A 23 9.08 -0.32 11.33
CA TYR A 23 8.31 0.70 10.62
C TYR A 23 7.95 1.84 11.56
N SER A 24 7.79 3.01 10.98
CA SER A 24 7.31 4.21 11.64
C SER A 24 5.95 4.61 11.08
N VAL A 25 5.15 5.27 11.88
CA VAL A 25 3.96 5.97 11.44
C VAL A 25 4.07 7.40 11.95
N ALA A 26 4.21 8.36 11.04
CA ALA A 26 4.20 9.79 11.35
C ALA A 26 2.86 10.37 10.93
N VAL A 27 2.21 11.09 11.84
CA VAL A 27 0.86 11.66 11.64
C VAL A 27 0.88 13.11 12.12
N ARG A 28 0.31 14.02 11.34
CA ARG A 28 0.04 15.38 11.81
C ARG A 28 -1.26 15.35 12.61
N ARG A 29 -1.16 15.69 13.88
CA ARG A 29 -2.31 15.75 14.81
C ARG A 29 -3.18 16.97 14.53
N PRO A 30 -4.43 17.00 15.03
CA PRO A 30 -5.30 18.18 14.90
C PRO A 30 -4.73 19.46 15.52
N ASP A 31 -3.84 19.35 16.52
CA ASP A 31 -3.12 20.48 17.13
C ASP A 31 -1.95 21.00 16.29
N GLY A 32 -1.66 20.35 15.14
CA GLY A 32 -0.58 20.71 14.21
C GLY A 32 0.76 20.04 14.52
N GLU A 33 0.93 19.36 15.65
CA GLU A 33 2.17 18.64 15.97
C GLU A 33 2.29 17.33 15.17
N ILE A 34 3.54 16.90 14.95
CA ILE A 34 3.82 15.64 14.27
C ILE A 34 4.10 14.58 15.33
N GLU A 35 3.21 13.61 15.44
CA GLU A 35 3.39 12.41 16.26
C GLU A 35 4.10 11.33 15.45
N VAL A 36 5.15 10.73 16.01
CA VAL A 36 5.91 9.66 15.35
C VAL A 36 5.96 8.42 16.24
N LYS A 37 5.37 7.34 15.78
CA LYS A 37 5.41 6.03 16.44
C LYS A 37 6.34 5.10 15.65
N VAL A 38 7.23 4.39 16.34
CA VAL A 38 8.10 3.36 15.75
C VAL A 38 7.76 2.00 16.34
N GLU A 39 7.56 1.03 15.49
CA GLU A 39 7.25 -0.34 15.88
C GLU A 39 8.13 -1.37 15.17
N GLN A 40 8.26 -2.54 15.78
CA GLN A 40 8.94 -3.67 15.16
C GLN A 40 7.99 -4.42 14.22
N TYR A 41 8.45 -4.66 13.00
CA TYR A 41 7.75 -5.48 12.04
C TYR A 41 7.82 -6.96 12.44
N LYS A 42 6.65 -7.59 12.56
CA LYS A 42 6.51 -9.02 12.89
C LYS A 42 5.88 -9.73 11.69
N PRO A 43 6.67 -10.48 10.87
CA PRO A 43 6.13 -11.17 9.71
C PRO A 43 5.15 -12.29 10.12
N LEU A 44 4.12 -12.51 9.30
CA LEU A 44 3.14 -13.59 9.46
C LEU A 44 3.79 -14.98 9.50
N THR A 45 4.85 -15.16 8.72
CA THR A 45 5.57 -16.43 8.70
C THR A 45 7.03 -16.25 9.10
N LYS A 46 7.48 -17.10 10.02
CA LYS A 46 8.89 -17.23 10.40
C LYS A 46 9.64 -18.30 9.58
N HIS A 47 8.93 -19.05 8.73
CA HIS A 47 9.49 -20.12 7.92
C HIS A 47 10.28 -19.56 6.73
N LYS A 48 11.58 -19.37 6.91
CA LYS A 48 12.50 -18.87 5.87
C LYS A 48 12.46 -19.69 4.55
N GLY A 49 12.06 -20.96 4.61
CA GLY A 49 11.91 -21.81 3.43
C GLY A 49 10.79 -21.34 2.50
N LEU A 50 9.61 -20.99 3.05
CA LEU A 50 8.47 -20.50 2.29
C LEU A 50 8.76 -19.14 1.62
N LEU A 51 9.51 -18.27 2.31
CA LEU A 51 9.91 -16.96 1.79
C LEU A 51 11.00 -17.04 0.70
N LYS A 52 11.61 -18.20 0.49
CA LYS A 52 12.54 -18.44 -0.65
C LYS A 52 11.83 -18.82 -1.93
N VAL A 53 10.61 -19.36 -1.83
CA VAL A 53 9.84 -19.80 -3.00
C VAL A 53 9.19 -18.58 -3.67
N PRO A 54 9.50 -18.29 -4.95
CA PRO A 54 8.78 -17.27 -5.72
C PRO A 54 7.28 -17.51 -5.64
N ILE A 55 6.48 -16.48 -5.81
CA ILE A 55 5.02 -16.49 -5.69
C ILE A 55 4.57 -16.62 -4.23
N LEU A 56 4.97 -17.68 -3.46
CA LEU A 56 4.58 -17.81 -2.06
C LEU A 56 5.07 -16.65 -1.21
N ARG A 57 6.33 -16.24 -1.37
CA ARG A 57 6.82 -15.03 -0.68
C ARG A 57 6.03 -13.78 -1.04
N GLY A 58 5.55 -13.69 -2.29
CA GLY A 58 4.70 -12.58 -2.74
C GLY A 58 3.37 -12.54 -2.03
N VAL A 59 2.73 -13.70 -1.86
CA VAL A 59 1.47 -13.82 -1.11
C VAL A 59 1.66 -13.40 0.35
N PHE A 60 2.70 -13.92 1.02
CA PHE A 60 2.97 -13.57 2.41
C PHE A 60 3.37 -12.08 2.57
N SER A 61 4.24 -11.56 1.69
CA SER A 61 4.63 -10.14 1.74
C SER A 61 3.45 -9.20 1.50
N PHE A 62 2.53 -9.57 0.60
CA PHE A 62 1.30 -8.81 0.37
C PHE A 62 0.40 -8.82 1.60
N ALA A 63 0.17 -10.01 2.19
CA ALA A 63 -0.63 -10.12 3.40
C ALA A 63 -0.02 -9.34 4.58
N ASP A 64 1.30 -9.42 4.77
CA ASP A 64 2.04 -8.62 5.75
C ASP A 64 1.84 -7.12 5.54
N SER A 65 2.00 -6.65 4.29
CA SER A 65 1.79 -5.23 3.95
C SER A 65 0.36 -4.77 4.22
N MET A 66 -0.63 -5.62 3.97
CA MET A 66 -2.04 -5.32 4.29
C MET A 66 -2.26 -5.18 5.80
N ILE A 67 -1.68 -6.07 6.61
CA ILE A 67 -1.82 -6.02 8.08
C ILE A 67 -1.16 -4.78 8.66
N VAL A 68 0.10 -4.51 8.28
CA VAL A 68 0.83 -3.33 8.75
C VAL A 68 0.15 -2.05 8.28
N GLY A 69 -0.26 -2.00 7.01
CA GLY A 69 -0.94 -0.85 6.44
C GLY A 69 -2.28 -0.56 7.12
N MET A 70 -3.08 -1.59 7.40
CA MET A 70 -4.35 -1.43 8.12
C MET A 70 -4.14 -0.96 9.56
N SER A 71 -3.17 -1.55 10.28
CA SER A 71 -2.81 -1.13 11.63
C SER A 71 -2.35 0.32 11.68
N SER A 72 -1.53 0.72 10.70
CA SER A 72 -1.05 2.11 10.58
C SER A 72 -2.17 3.09 10.25
N LEU A 73 -3.11 2.68 9.39
CA LEU A 73 -4.28 3.49 9.06
C LEU A 73 -5.19 3.70 10.27
N MET A 74 -5.46 2.63 11.04
CA MET A 74 -6.26 2.74 12.27
C MET A 74 -5.57 3.62 13.32
N TYR A 75 -4.25 3.47 13.48
CA TYR A 75 -3.48 4.34 14.37
C TYR A 75 -3.59 5.80 13.96
N SER A 76 -3.46 6.12 12.69
CA SER A 76 -3.60 7.50 12.21
C SER A 76 -5.03 8.03 12.37
N ALA A 77 -6.04 7.20 12.10
CA ALA A 77 -7.45 7.57 12.25
C ALA A 77 -7.83 7.88 13.71
N SER A 78 -7.21 7.20 14.68
CA SER A 78 -7.52 7.38 16.11
C SER A 78 -7.25 8.79 16.63
N PHE A 79 -6.44 9.60 15.94
CA PHE A 79 -6.24 11.02 16.29
C PHE A 79 -7.38 11.93 15.82
N TYR A 80 -8.29 11.43 14.99
CA TYR A 80 -9.38 12.16 14.36
C TYR A 80 -10.76 11.57 14.72
N GLU A 81 -10.81 10.57 15.61
CA GLU A 81 -12.06 10.07 16.18
C GLU A 81 -12.64 11.15 17.10
N ASP A 82 -13.92 11.50 16.87
CA ASP A 82 -14.59 12.61 17.55
C ASP A 82 -14.58 12.48 19.09
N GLU A 83 -14.39 13.61 19.78
CA GLU A 83 -14.43 13.77 21.24
C GLU A 83 -15.78 13.38 21.90
N GLU A 84 -16.77 12.94 21.12
CA GLU A 84 -18.08 12.51 21.65
C GLU A 84 -18.01 11.25 22.51
N GLU A 85 -16.99 10.39 22.32
CA GLU A 85 -16.81 9.20 23.17
C GLU A 85 -16.13 9.49 24.51
N GLU A 86 -15.44 10.63 24.69
CA GLU A 86 -14.78 10.99 25.95
C GLU A 86 -15.75 11.28 27.13
N LYS A 87 -17.05 11.40 26.87
CA LYS A 87 -18.03 11.80 27.90
C LYS A 87 -18.40 10.73 28.92
N LYS A 88 -17.88 9.51 28.81
CA LYS A 88 -18.07 8.45 29.83
C LYS A 88 -16.73 8.14 30.51
N LYS A 89 -16.27 9.04 31.39
CA LYS A 89 -15.09 8.76 32.24
C LYS A 89 -15.42 7.59 33.17
N PRO A 90 -14.63 6.49 33.14
CA PRO A 90 -14.80 5.38 34.08
C PRO A 90 -14.48 5.84 35.51
N ALA A 91 -15.21 5.31 36.47
CA ALA A 91 -15.11 5.70 37.89
C ALA A 91 -13.90 5.09 38.60
N THR A 92 -13.34 3.97 38.05
CA THR A 92 -12.22 3.23 38.65
C THR A 92 -11.20 2.76 37.59
N LYS A 93 -9.92 2.62 38.00
CA LYS A 93 -8.85 2.13 37.11
C LYS A 93 -9.13 0.74 36.52
N GLU A 94 -9.76 -0.16 37.26
CA GLU A 94 -10.12 -1.50 36.79
C GLU A 94 -11.24 -1.47 35.74
N GLU A 95 -12.19 -0.55 35.86
CA GLU A 95 -13.22 -0.30 34.83
C GLU A 95 -12.62 0.29 33.55
N GLU A 96 -11.59 1.13 33.71
CA GLU A 96 -10.85 1.73 32.59
C GLU A 96 -10.09 0.67 31.77
N GLU A 97 -9.40 -0.25 32.44
CA GLU A 97 -8.69 -1.35 31.79
C GLU A 97 -9.64 -2.35 31.10
N GLN A 98 -10.77 -2.67 31.75
CA GLN A 98 -11.78 -3.54 31.16
C GLN A 98 -12.49 -2.89 29.98
N GLN A 99 -12.79 -1.58 30.06
CA GLN A 99 -13.36 -0.84 28.93
C GLN A 99 -12.38 -0.73 27.75
N LYS A 100 -11.10 -0.41 28.01
CA LYS A 100 -10.04 -0.39 26.97
C LYS A 100 -9.89 -1.75 26.30
N ALA A 101 -9.82 -2.84 27.06
CA ALA A 101 -9.71 -4.19 26.52
C ALA A 101 -10.95 -4.60 25.70
N LYS A 102 -12.15 -4.22 26.15
CA LYS A 102 -13.40 -4.47 25.43
C LYS A 102 -13.50 -3.63 24.16
N LYS A 103 -13.12 -2.34 24.22
CA LYS A 103 -13.07 -1.44 23.05
C LYS A 103 -12.09 -2.01 22.01
N GLU A 104 -10.85 -2.32 22.40
CA GLU A 104 -9.84 -2.90 21.51
C GLU A 104 -10.32 -4.19 20.83
N LYS A 105 -11.01 -5.05 21.55
CA LYS A 105 -11.57 -6.30 21.01
C LYS A 105 -12.71 -6.02 20.01
N THR A 106 -13.56 -5.06 20.31
CA THR A 106 -14.68 -4.65 19.45
C THR A 106 -14.15 -3.99 18.17
N ASP A 107 -13.19 -3.07 18.28
CA ASP A 107 -12.58 -2.37 17.16
C ASP A 107 -11.87 -3.35 16.23
N ARG A 108 -11.16 -4.32 16.81
CA ARG A 108 -10.51 -5.40 16.06
C ARG A 108 -11.52 -6.27 15.32
N LEU A 109 -12.66 -6.61 15.96
CA LEU A 109 -13.73 -7.39 15.31
C LEU A 109 -14.40 -6.59 14.19
N MET A 110 -14.71 -5.31 14.43
CA MET A 110 -15.27 -4.42 13.40
C MET A 110 -14.31 -4.26 12.23
N MET A 111 -13.02 -4.08 12.49
CA MET A 111 -11.98 -4.02 11.46
C MET A 111 -12.00 -5.28 10.58
N TYR A 112 -11.92 -6.47 11.18
CA TYR A 112 -11.94 -7.71 10.40
C TYR A 112 -13.25 -7.87 9.61
N GLY A 113 -14.38 -7.48 10.19
CA GLY A 113 -15.68 -7.48 9.52
C GLY A 113 -15.69 -6.56 8.29
N THR A 114 -15.25 -5.32 8.47
CA THR A 114 -15.19 -4.30 7.39
C THR A 114 -14.22 -4.72 6.29
N VAL A 115 -13.03 -5.23 6.65
CA VAL A 115 -12.04 -5.70 5.65
C VAL A 115 -12.60 -6.89 4.87
N THR A 116 -13.18 -7.88 5.56
CA THR A 116 -13.77 -9.04 4.88
C THR A 116 -14.90 -8.63 3.95
N PHE A 117 -15.78 -7.76 4.39
CA PHE A 117 -16.88 -7.23 3.56
C PHE A 117 -16.37 -6.47 2.35
N SER A 118 -15.35 -5.61 2.53
CA SER A 118 -14.72 -4.87 1.44
C SER A 118 -14.05 -5.80 0.42
N VAL A 119 -13.36 -6.85 0.88
CA VAL A 119 -12.76 -7.85 -0.01
C VAL A 119 -13.82 -8.60 -0.80
N VAL A 120 -14.94 -8.99 -0.18
CA VAL A 120 -16.06 -9.64 -0.88
C VAL A 120 -16.63 -8.71 -1.96
N ILE A 121 -16.88 -7.44 -1.63
CA ILE A 121 -17.35 -6.45 -2.61
C ILE A 121 -16.34 -6.30 -3.76
N ALA A 122 -15.05 -6.19 -3.47
CA ALA A 122 -14.02 -6.05 -4.48
C ALA A 122 -13.98 -7.28 -5.42
N VAL A 123 -14.06 -8.49 -4.87
CA VAL A 123 -14.14 -9.73 -5.66
C VAL A 123 -15.38 -9.74 -6.55
N VAL A 124 -16.54 -9.39 -6.00
CA VAL A 124 -17.78 -9.32 -6.78
C VAL A 124 -17.66 -8.28 -7.89
N LEU A 125 -17.24 -7.06 -7.57
CA LEU A 125 -17.18 -5.95 -8.52
C LEU A 125 -16.13 -6.19 -9.63
N PHE A 126 -14.90 -6.56 -9.26
CA PHE A 126 -13.79 -6.61 -10.23
C PHE A 126 -13.57 -7.98 -10.88
N LEU A 127 -14.16 -9.03 -10.32
CA LEU A 127 -13.97 -10.38 -10.84
C LEU A 127 -15.29 -10.99 -11.34
N MET A 128 -16.39 -10.86 -10.58
CA MET A 128 -17.66 -11.49 -10.95
C MET A 128 -18.44 -10.64 -11.95
N VAL A 129 -18.53 -9.32 -11.79
CA VAL A 129 -19.29 -8.45 -12.72
C VAL A 129 -18.76 -8.54 -14.16
N PRO A 130 -17.43 -8.38 -14.43
CA PRO A 130 -16.92 -8.56 -15.79
C PRO A 130 -17.21 -9.94 -16.36
N TYR A 131 -17.11 -10.98 -15.53
CA TYR A 131 -17.41 -12.34 -15.94
C TYR A 131 -18.88 -12.50 -16.34
N PHE A 132 -19.82 -12.08 -15.51
CA PHE A 132 -21.25 -12.23 -15.82
C PHE A 132 -21.67 -11.42 -17.04
N LEU A 133 -21.15 -10.21 -17.21
CA LEU A 133 -21.41 -9.40 -18.41
C LEU A 133 -20.88 -10.07 -19.69
N SER A 134 -19.69 -10.66 -19.61
CA SER A 134 -19.11 -11.38 -20.73
C SER A 134 -19.87 -12.68 -21.03
N GLU A 135 -20.32 -13.40 -20.02
CA GLU A 135 -21.15 -14.61 -20.19
C GLU A 135 -22.51 -14.28 -20.84
N LEU A 136 -23.10 -13.15 -20.49
CA LEU A 136 -24.33 -12.67 -21.15
C LEU A 136 -24.08 -12.40 -22.64
N LEU A 137 -22.96 -11.77 -22.98
CA LEU A 137 -22.54 -11.53 -24.36
C LEU A 137 -22.32 -12.85 -25.12
N HIS A 138 -21.71 -13.84 -24.46
CA HIS A 138 -21.54 -15.19 -25.03
C HIS A 138 -22.87 -15.87 -25.34
N LYS A 139 -23.83 -15.81 -24.42
CA LYS A 139 -25.18 -16.34 -24.63
C LYS A 139 -25.94 -15.63 -25.73
N ALA A 140 -25.62 -14.37 -26.00
CA ALA A 140 -26.14 -13.61 -27.13
C ALA A 140 -25.50 -13.98 -28.50
N GLY A 141 -24.61 -14.99 -28.53
CA GLY A 141 -24.01 -15.49 -29.76
C GLY A 141 -22.61 -14.95 -30.06
N ALA A 142 -22.00 -14.19 -29.17
CA ALA A 142 -20.62 -13.74 -29.37
C ALA A 142 -19.62 -14.91 -29.26
N GLY A 143 -18.65 -14.90 -30.18
CA GLY A 143 -17.56 -15.89 -30.15
C GLY A 143 -16.66 -15.74 -28.91
N THR A 144 -15.99 -16.82 -28.52
CA THR A 144 -15.16 -16.91 -27.31
C THR A 144 -14.08 -15.82 -27.23
N THR A 145 -13.45 -15.46 -28.35
CA THR A 145 -12.43 -14.39 -28.37
C THR A 145 -13.01 -13.03 -28.07
N LEU A 146 -14.15 -12.67 -28.70
CA LEU A 146 -14.82 -11.40 -28.45
C LEU A 146 -15.29 -11.30 -27.00
N THR A 147 -15.81 -12.38 -26.44
CA THR A 147 -16.23 -12.47 -25.05
C THR A 147 -15.04 -12.23 -24.09
N ALA A 148 -13.88 -12.85 -24.35
CA ALA A 148 -12.68 -12.66 -23.52
C ALA A 148 -12.15 -11.22 -23.60
N VAL A 149 -12.13 -10.62 -24.78
CA VAL A 149 -11.74 -9.21 -24.97
C VAL A 149 -12.69 -8.26 -24.26
N ALA A 150 -14.00 -8.51 -24.38
CA ALA A 150 -15.02 -7.71 -23.69
C ALA A 150 -14.87 -7.80 -22.16
N GLU A 151 -14.63 -9.00 -21.63
CA GLU A 151 -14.37 -9.20 -20.20
C GLU A 151 -13.17 -8.39 -19.73
N ALA A 152 -12.04 -8.48 -20.46
CA ALA A 152 -10.83 -7.73 -20.16
C ALA A 152 -11.09 -6.21 -20.17
N PHE A 153 -11.77 -5.72 -21.18
CA PHE A 153 -12.12 -4.31 -21.30
C PHE A 153 -13.00 -3.84 -20.14
N VAL A 154 -14.08 -4.55 -19.84
CA VAL A 154 -14.98 -4.21 -18.71
C VAL A 154 -14.21 -4.18 -17.39
N ARG A 155 -13.32 -5.14 -17.15
CA ARG A 155 -12.51 -5.18 -15.92
C ARG A 155 -11.62 -3.96 -15.78
N VAL A 156 -10.89 -3.60 -16.83
CA VAL A 156 -10.03 -2.42 -16.83
C VAL A 156 -10.86 -1.13 -16.69
N ALA A 157 -11.97 -1.04 -17.41
CA ALA A 157 -12.87 0.13 -17.35
C ALA A 157 -13.48 0.33 -15.96
N LEU A 158 -13.95 -0.75 -15.32
CA LEU A 158 -14.47 -0.71 -13.94
C LEU A 158 -13.40 -0.27 -12.95
N PHE A 159 -12.19 -0.80 -13.07
CA PHE A 159 -11.10 -0.43 -12.18
C PHE A 159 -10.68 1.04 -12.33
N LEU A 160 -10.45 1.49 -13.56
CA LEU A 160 -10.07 2.88 -13.81
C LEU A 160 -11.22 3.83 -13.46
N GLY A 161 -12.47 3.46 -13.75
CA GLY A 161 -13.65 4.21 -13.37
C GLY A 161 -13.81 4.34 -11.86
N TYR A 162 -13.58 3.26 -11.12
CA TYR A 162 -13.55 3.27 -9.65
C TYR A 162 -12.47 4.22 -9.12
N LEU A 163 -11.22 4.10 -9.60
CA LEU A 163 -10.14 4.99 -9.17
C LEU A 163 -10.42 6.45 -9.51
N ALA A 164 -10.95 6.71 -10.71
CA ALA A 164 -11.33 8.07 -11.10
C ALA A 164 -12.48 8.63 -10.26
N ALA A 165 -13.39 7.78 -9.77
CA ALA A 165 -14.46 8.19 -8.86
C ALA A 165 -13.93 8.54 -7.47
N ILE A 166 -13.16 7.64 -6.84
CA ILE A 166 -12.63 7.89 -5.48
C ILE A 166 -11.61 9.03 -5.47
N SER A 167 -10.86 9.24 -6.56
CA SER A 167 -9.88 10.34 -6.66
C SER A 167 -10.51 11.74 -6.62
N ARG A 168 -11.84 11.84 -6.71
CA ARG A 168 -12.59 13.10 -6.58
C ARG A 168 -13.04 13.41 -5.15
N MET A 169 -12.99 12.43 -4.26
CA MET A 169 -13.32 12.60 -2.84
C MET A 169 -12.21 13.39 -2.15
N GLU A 170 -12.57 14.42 -1.38
CA GLU A 170 -11.59 15.33 -0.74
C GLU A 170 -10.65 14.59 0.21
N ASP A 171 -11.18 13.71 1.06
CA ASP A 171 -10.39 12.91 2.00
C ASP A 171 -9.37 12.02 1.26
N ILE A 172 -9.79 11.39 0.15
CA ILE A 172 -8.90 10.56 -0.66
C ILE A 172 -7.84 11.42 -1.37
N GLN A 173 -8.18 12.65 -1.76
CA GLN A 173 -7.20 13.57 -2.35
C GLN A 173 -6.08 13.90 -1.35
N ARG A 174 -6.41 14.13 -0.07
CA ARG A 174 -5.40 14.34 0.98
C ARG A 174 -4.51 13.12 1.17
N VAL A 175 -5.08 11.92 1.24
CA VAL A 175 -4.30 10.66 1.28
C VAL A 175 -3.39 10.55 0.06
N PHE A 176 -3.85 10.93 -1.13
CA PHE A 176 -3.03 10.92 -2.35
C PHE A 176 -1.92 11.98 -2.35
N MET A 177 -2.07 13.10 -1.63
CA MET A 177 -1.00 14.06 -1.40
C MET A 177 0.08 13.48 -0.47
N TYR A 178 -0.30 12.83 0.62
CA TYR A 178 0.64 12.11 1.49
C TYR A 178 1.35 10.96 0.77
N HIS A 179 0.65 10.26 -0.14
CA HIS A 179 1.26 9.26 -1.01
C HIS A 179 2.29 9.88 -1.97
N GLY A 180 2.00 11.07 -2.48
CA GLY A 180 2.98 11.86 -3.23
C GLY A 180 4.20 12.24 -2.37
N ALA A 181 3.99 12.65 -1.12
CA ALA A 181 5.07 13.00 -0.19
C ALA A 181 5.97 11.78 0.12
N GLU A 182 5.38 10.62 0.36
CA GLU A 182 6.10 9.36 0.55
C GLU A 182 7.02 9.05 -0.64
N HIS A 183 6.48 9.05 -1.87
CA HIS A 183 7.25 8.81 -3.08
C HIS A 183 8.37 9.83 -3.29
N LYS A 184 8.09 11.11 -3.05
CA LYS A 184 9.08 12.19 -3.19
C LYS A 184 10.22 12.04 -2.18
N CYS A 185 9.95 11.65 -0.94
CA CYS A 185 10.98 11.36 0.05
C CYS A 185 11.88 10.20 -0.36
N ILE A 186 11.31 9.09 -0.82
CA ILE A 186 12.07 7.94 -1.29
C ILE A 186 12.92 8.32 -2.51
N ASN A 187 12.33 8.99 -3.50
CA ASN A 187 13.04 9.43 -4.70
C ASN A 187 14.15 10.45 -4.39
N CYS A 188 13.93 11.37 -3.45
CA CYS A 188 14.92 12.33 -2.99
C CYS A 188 16.21 11.61 -2.57
N VAL A 189 16.09 10.67 -1.66
CA VAL A 189 17.23 9.91 -1.13
C VAL A 189 17.85 8.99 -2.19
N GLU A 190 17.03 8.28 -2.99
CA GLU A 190 17.52 7.34 -4.01
C GLU A 190 18.22 8.02 -5.20
N HIS A 191 17.99 9.32 -5.40
CA HIS A 191 18.74 10.14 -6.37
C HIS A 191 19.93 10.89 -5.76
N GLY A 192 20.23 10.65 -4.48
CA GLY A 192 21.40 11.24 -3.84
C GLY A 192 21.22 12.68 -3.40
N LEU A 193 19.98 13.10 -3.13
CA LEU A 193 19.69 14.43 -2.62
C LEU A 193 19.55 14.38 -1.09
N GLU A 194 19.93 15.47 -0.43
CA GLU A 194 19.68 15.65 1.00
C GLU A 194 18.20 15.64 1.31
N LEU A 195 17.80 14.90 2.34
CA LEU A 195 16.41 14.80 2.74
C LEU A 195 15.98 16.04 3.52
N ASN A 196 15.46 17.02 2.79
CA ASN A 196 14.86 18.25 3.29
C ASN A 196 13.63 18.60 2.46
N VAL A 197 12.78 19.49 2.98
CA VAL A 197 11.50 19.86 2.34
C VAL A 197 11.69 20.34 0.91
N GLU A 198 12.69 21.18 0.66
CA GLU A 198 12.94 21.76 -0.67
C GLU A 198 13.27 20.67 -1.72
N ASN A 199 14.17 19.74 -1.39
CA ASN A 199 14.57 18.66 -2.28
C ASN A 199 13.46 17.63 -2.46
N VAL A 200 12.70 17.33 -1.39
CA VAL A 200 11.54 16.44 -1.42
C VAL A 200 10.48 17.01 -2.39
N LEU A 201 10.11 18.28 -2.25
CA LEU A 201 9.13 18.91 -3.15
C LEU A 201 9.56 18.94 -4.60
N LYS A 202 10.87 19.03 -4.89
CA LYS A 202 11.43 18.97 -6.26
C LYS A 202 11.53 17.55 -6.83
N SER A 203 11.48 16.52 -5.98
CA SER A 203 11.61 15.11 -6.39
C SER A 203 10.35 14.59 -7.10
N SER A 204 10.50 13.49 -7.85
CA SER A 204 9.38 12.87 -8.55
C SER A 204 8.41 12.17 -7.59
N ARG A 205 7.10 12.28 -7.87
CA ARG A 205 6.06 11.49 -7.20
C ARG A 205 5.81 10.12 -7.85
N GLU A 206 6.50 9.78 -8.93
CA GLU A 206 6.43 8.46 -9.56
C GLU A 206 7.48 7.54 -8.98
N HIS A 207 7.06 6.35 -8.52
CA HIS A 207 7.95 5.38 -7.93
C HIS A 207 7.64 3.94 -8.38
N LYS A 208 8.65 3.19 -8.87
CA LYS A 208 8.47 1.88 -9.49
C LYS A 208 7.98 0.78 -8.52
N ARG A 209 8.23 0.94 -7.22
CA ARG A 209 7.89 -0.07 -6.19
C ARG A 209 6.58 0.22 -5.46
N CYS A 210 5.74 1.07 -6.03
CA CYS A 210 4.48 1.47 -5.39
C CYS A 210 3.44 0.36 -5.41
N GLY A 211 2.66 0.24 -4.33
CA GLY A 211 1.54 -0.69 -4.20
C GLY A 211 0.42 -0.46 -5.22
N THR A 212 0.22 0.76 -5.72
CA THR A 212 -0.77 1.03 -6.78
C THR A 212 -0.34 0.45 -8.13
N SER A 213 0.97 0.44 -8.43
CA SER A 213 1.50 -0.29 -9.59
C SER A 213 1.25 -1.79 -9.48
N PHE A 214 1.29 -2.35 -8.26
CA PHE A 214 0.94 -3.76 -8.02
C PHE A 214 -0.50 -4.08 -8.46
N LEU A 215 -1.47 -3.22 -8.16
CA LEU A 215 -2.87 -3.41 -8.58
C LEU A 215 -2.99 -3.48 -10.11
N MET A 216 -2.24 -2.65 -10.84
CA MET A 216 -2.22 -2.70 -12.31
C MET A 216 -1.68 -4.07 -12.80
N TYR A 217 -0.60 -4.58 -12.19
CA TYR A 217 -0.08 -5.89 -12.54
C TYR A 217 -1.07 -7.02 -12.22
N VAL A 218 -1.76 -6.95 -11.09
CA VAL A 218 -2.83 -7.89 -10.72
C VAL A 218 -3.90 -7.95 -11.82
N ILE A 219 -4.33 -6.81 -12.34
CA ILE A 219 -5.32 -6.76 -13.42
C ILE A 219 -4.78 -7.37 -14.71
N VAL A 220 -3.61 -6.94 -15.17
CA VAL A 220 -3.01 -7.44 -16.40
C VAL A 220 -2.76 -8.96 -16.33
N ILE A 221 -2.18 -9.44 -15.24
CA ILE A 221 -1.93 -10.86 -15.03
C ILE A 221 -3.23 -11.65 -14.92
N SER A 222 -4.25 -11.11 -14.25
CA SER A 222 -5.56 -11.77 -14.17
C SER A 222 -6.20 -11.93 -15.56
N ILE A 223 -6.10 -10.93 -16.42
CA ILE A 223 -6.60 -11.00 -17.80
C ILE A 223 -5.88 -12.13 -18.54
N ILE A 224 -4.55 -12.17 -18.47
CA ILE A 224 -3.75 -13.22 -19.13
C ILE A 224 -4.16 -14.61 -18.63
N PHE A 225 -4.19 -14.84 -17.32
CA PHE A 225 -4.57 -16.17 -16.79
C PHE A 225 -5.99 -16.56 -17.16
N PHE A 226 -6.94 -15.63 -17.10
CA PHE A 226 -8.35 -15.94 -17.37
C PHE A 226 -8.65 -16.22 -18.83
N MET A 227 -7.84 -15.69 -19.77
CA MET A 227 -7.91 -16.06 -21.19
C MET A 227 -7.61 -17.53 -21.46
N PHE A 228 -6.83 -18.19 -20.59
CA PHE A 228 -6.47 -19.60 -20.73
C PHE A 228 -7.46 -20.55 -20.04
N ILE A 229 -8.43 -20.04 -19.26
CA ILE A 229 -9.44 -20.88 -18.61
C ILE A 229 -10.49 -21.30 -19.66
N ARG A 230 -10.40 -22.55 -20.11
CA ARG A 230 -11.33 -23.15 -21.07
C ARG A 230 -12.11 -24.26 -20.38
N VAL A 231 -13.15 -23.88 -19.64
CA VAL A 231 -14.01 -24.80 -18.89
C VAL A 231 -15.46 -24.40 -19.16
N ASP A 232 -16.32 -25.38 -19.46
CA ASP A 232 -17.73 -25.11 -19.82
C ASP A 232 -18.60 -24.83 -18.60
N SER A 233 -18.29 -25.41 -17.45
CA SER A 233 -19.06 -25.20 -16.21
C SER A 233 -18.83 -23.79 -15.65
N PRO A 234 -19.87 -22.94 -15.50
CA PRO A 234 -19.78 -21.63 -14.91
C PRO A 234 -19.26 -21.65 -13.47
N VAL A 235 -19.72 -22.63 -12.69
CA VAL A 235 -19.29 -22.81 -11.29
C VAL A 235 -17.80 -23.11 -11.21
N LEU A 236 -17.31 -24.03 -12.05
CA LEU A 236 -15.90 -24.39 -12.07
C LEU A 236 -15.02 -23.24 -12.57
N LYS A 237 -15.49 -22.40 -13.52
CA LYS A 237 -14.81 -21.16 -13.91
C LYS A 237 -14.62 -20.22 -12.72
N ILE A 238 -15.66 -20.00 -11.93
CA ILE A 238 -15.60 -19.15 -10.73
C ILE A 238 -14.62 -19.69 -9.71
N VAL A 239 -14.70 -20.98 -9.39
CA VAL A 239 -13.81 -21.65 -8.43
C VAL A 239 -12.34 -21.52 -8.87
N ILE A 240 -12.04 -21.79 -10.13
CA ILE A 240 -10.65 -21.66 -10.65
C ILE A 240 -10.16 -20.20 -10.53
N ARG A 241 -10.99 -19.22 -10.87
CA ARG A 241 -10.64 -17.79 -10.75
C ARG A 241 -10.31 -17.39 -9.33
N LEU A 242 -11.11 -17.86 -8.37
CA LEU A 242 -10.86 -17.59 -6.94
C LEU A 242 -9.55 -18.25 -6.47
N LEU A 243 -9.30 -19.49 -6.87
CA LEU A 243 -8.06 -20.19 -6.53
C LEU A 243 -6.81 -19.56 -7.19
N LEU A 244 -6.98 -18.86 -8.32
CA LEU A 244 -5.90 -18.14 -8.97
C LEU A 244 -5.55 -16.81 -8.31
N ILE A 245 -6.41 -16.22 -7.46
CA ILE A 245 -6.14 -14.93 -6.81
C ILE A 245 -4.76 -14.91 -6.12
N PRO A 246 -4.41 -15.85 -5.22
CA PRO A 246 -3.09 -15.84 -4.60
C PRO A 246 -1.94 -16.03 -5.60
N VAL A 247 -2.15 -16.81 -6.65
CA VAL A 247 -1.12 -16.99 -7.70
C VAL A 247 -0.89 -15.69 -8.46
N ILE A 248 -1.97 -15.03 -8.86
CA ILE A 248 -1.93 -13.73 -9.56
C ILE A 248 -1.22 -12.69 -8.67
N ALA A 249 -1.57 -12.60 -7.39
CA ALA A 249 -0.92 -11.71 -6.45
C ALA A 249 0.58 -12.02 -6.32
N GLY A 250 0.94 -13.30 -6.19
CA GLY A 250 2.33 -13.72 -6.10
C GLY A 250 3.16 -13.37 -7.33
N VAL A 251 2.62 -13.62 -8.54
CA VAL A 251 3.28 -13.26 -9.81
C VAL A 251 3.42 -11.74 -9.94
N SER A 252 2.39 -10.97 -9.61
CA SER A 252 2.41 -9.51 -9.65
C SER A 252 3.45 -8.94 -8.70
N TYR A 253 3.61 -9.53 -7.52
CA TYR A 253 4.66 -9.18 -6.57
C TYR A 253 6.08 -9.41 -7.13
N GLU A 254 6.31 -10.53 -7.82
CA GLU A 254 7.61 -10.78 -8.44
C GLU A 254 7.93 -9.77 -9.54
N ILE A 255 6.93 -9.32 -10.30
CA ILE A 255 7.10 -8.30 -11.33
C ILE A 255 7.48 -6.96 -10.69
N ILE A 256 6.78 -6.51 -9.64
CA ILE A 256 7.10 -5.23 -8.99
C ILE A 256 8.48 -5.26 -8.31
N ARG A 257 8.84 -6.41 -7.73
CA ARG A 257 10.17 -6.63 -7.17
C ARG A 257 11.27 -6.54 -8.21
N LEU A 258 11.03 -7.08 -9.42
CA LEU A 258 11.94 -6.98 -10.56
C LEU A 258 12.03 -5.53 -11.05
N ALA A 259 10.90 -4.84 -11.15
CA ALA A 259 10.82 -3.44 -11.56
C ALA A 259 11.64 -2.51 -10.64
N GLY A 260 11.64 -2.79 -9.33
CA GLY A 260 12.42 -2.03 -8.36
C GLY A 260 13.92 -2.31 -8.35
N LYS A 261 14.38 -3.38 -9.03
CA LYS A 261 15.80 -3.79 -9.03
C LYS A 261 16.54 -3.52 -10.33
N SER A 262 15.82 -3.21 -11.40
CA SER A 262 16.40 -3.12 -12.73
C SER A 262 15.91 -1.88 -13.48
N ASP A 263 16.83 -1.22 -14.17
CA ASP A 263 16.57 -0.11 -15.10
C ASP A 263 16.65 -0.55 -16.57
N ASN A 264 16.50 -1.85 -16.85
CA ASN A 264 16.48 -2.36 -18.21
C ASN A 264 15.28 -1.79 -18.99
N LYS A 265 15.45 -1.54 -20.29
CA LYS A 265 14.40 -0.99 -21.18
C LYS A 265 13.09 -1.80 -21.15
N LEU A 266 13.19 -3.14 -21.11
CA LEU A 266 12.01 -4.03 -21.02
C LEU A 266 11.27 -3.85 -19.68
N VAL A 267 12.01 -3.81 -18.57
CA VAL A 267 11.44 -3.59 -17.23
C VAL A 267 10.79 -2.23 -17.15
N ASN A 268 11.42 -1.20 -17.70
CA ASN A 268 10.86 0.16 -17.77
C ASN A 268 9.56 0.19 -18.60
N LEU A 269 9.50 -0.55 -19.72
CA LEU A 269 8.29 -0.66 -20.53
C LEU A 269 7.14 -1.33 -19.77
N ILE A 270 7.43 -2.43 -19.06
CA ILE A 270 6.44 -3.14 -18.24
C ILE A 270 5.97 -2.28 -17.05
N SER A 271 6.84 -1.40 -16.52
CA SER A 271 6.49 -0.51 -15.41
C SER A 271 5.61 0.68 -15.81
N LYS A 272 5.60 1.08 -17.09
CA LYS A 272 4.85 2.27 -17.56
C LYS A 272 3.37 2.27 -17.17
N PRO A 273 2.58 1.19 -17.36
CA PRO A 273 1.16 1.21 -16.97
C PRO A 273 0.96 1.48 -15.48
N GLY A 274 1.83 0.91 -14.62
CA GLY A 274 1.81 1.16 -13.18
C GLY A 274 2.15 2.61 -12.84
N LEU A 275 3.17 3.19 -13.47
CA LEU A 275 3.54 4.60 -13.27
C LEU A 275 2.43 5.54 -13.77
N MET A 276 1.82 5.26 -14.92
CA MET A 276 0.66 6.03 -15.42
C MET A 276 -0.51 6.02 -14.43
N LEU A 277 -0.76 4.89 -13.76
CA LEU A 277 -1.80 4.79 -12.76
C LEU A 277 -1.54 5.71 -11.54
N GLN A 278 -0.28 5.94 -11.20
CA GLN A 278 0.10 6.82 -10.10
C GLN A 278 -0.31 8.28 -10.33
N HIS A 279 -0.50 8.72 -11.59
CA HIS A 279 -1.07 10.05 -11.87
C HIS A 279 -2.49 10.23 -11.30
N LEU A 280 -3.24 9.13 -11.14
CA LEU A 280 -4.57 9.15 -10.51
C LEU A 280 -4.52 8.96 -8.99
N THR A 281 -3.49 8.29 -8.48
CA THR A 281 -3.39 7.84 -7.09
C THR A 281 -2.31 8.56 -6.27
N THR A 282 -1.64 9.55 -6.85
CA THR A 282 -0.73 10.47 -6.17
C THR A 282 -1.03 11.91 -6.56
N ARG A 283 -0.85 12.85 -5.63
CA ARG A 283 -0.95 14.29 -5.86
C ARG A 283 0.30 15.00 -5.35
N GLU A 284 0.47 16.26 -5.77
CA GLU A 284 1.55 17.10 -5.25
C GLU A 284 1.28 17.43 -3.78
N PRO A 285 2.20 17.06 -2.86
CA PRO A 285 2.10 17.45 -1.46
C PRO A 285 2.50 18.90 -1.25
N ASP A 286 2.03 19.49 -0.16
CA ASP A 286 2.55 20.74 0.37
C ASP A 286 3.80 20.53 1.25
N ALA A 287 4.35 21.63 1.79
CA ALA A 287 5.54 21.59 2.64
C ALA A 287 5.28 20.86 3.97
N GLU A 288 4.11 21.04 4.55
CA GLU A 288 3.73 20.43 5.82
C GLU A 288 3.62 18.91 5.70
N MET A 289 3.06 18.40 4.60
CA MET A 289 3.01 16.97 4.30
C MET A 289 4.40 16.38 4.03
N ALA A 290 5.29 17.15 3.40
CA ALA A 290 6.68 16.74 3.21
C ALA A 290 7.42 16.61 4.54
N GLU A 291 7.19 17.50 5.51
CA GLU A 291 7.75 17.39 6.87
C GLU A 291 7.33 16.10 7.57
N VAL A 292 6.05 15.72 7.51
CA VAL A 292 5.54 14.47 8.09
C VAL A 292 6.22 13.26 7.42
N ALA A 293 6.34 13.26 6.10
CA ALA A 293 6.98 12.16 5.38
C ALA A 293 8.48 12.06 5.70
N ILE A 294 9.20 13.19 5.84
CA ILE A 294 10.58 13.25 6.29
C ILE A 294 10.73 12.66 7.69
N ALA A 295 9.85 13.06 8.63
CA ALA A 295 9.86 12.55 9.99
C ALA A 295 9.67 11.02 10.02
N ALA A 296 8.76 10.49 9.18
CA ALA A 296 8.56 9.05 9.04
C ALA A 296 9.83 8.34 8.55
N VAL A 297 10.50 8.87 7.53
CA VAL A 297 11.75 8.30 7.00
C VAL A 297 12.85 8.35 8.06
N GLU A 298 13.08 9.50 8.69
CA GLU A 298 14.17 9.69 9.66
C GLU A 298 14.04 8.79 10.91
N ALA A 299 12.82 8.40 11.25
CA ALA A 299 12.56 7.52 12.39
C ALA A 299 13.09 6.09 12.20
N VAL A 300 13.13 5.59 10.95
CA VAL A 300 13.50 4.19 10.66
C VAL A 300 14.69 4.05 9.70
N PHE A 301 15.12 5.12 9.05
CA PHE A 301 16.16 5.09 8.03
C PHE A 301 17.20 6.18 8.22
N ASP A 302 18.47 5.78 8.28
CA ASP A 302 19.59 6.73 8.28
C ASP A 302 19.96 7.10 6.84
N TRP A 303 19.31 8.15 6.33
CA TRP A 303 19.54 8.63 4.99
C TRP A 303 20.95 9.25 4.83
N ARG A 304 21.55 9.78 5.90
CA ARG A 304 22.90 10.37 5.87
C ARG A 304 23.95 9.26 5.66
N ALA A 305 23.87 8.18 6.43
CA ALA A 305 24.73 7.01 6.23
C ALA A 305 24.54 6.41 4.83
N TYR A 306 23.28 6.35 4.34
CA TYR A 306 22.99 5.86 3.01
C TYR A 306 23.61 6.75 1.91
N LEU A 307 23.56 8.09 2.02
CA LEU A 307 24.17 9.00 1.07
C LEU A 307 25.70 8.91 1.13
N ASN A 308 26.30 8.78 2.30
CA ASN A 308 27.73 8.55 2.45
C ASN A 308 28.19 7.30 1.69
N GLU A 309 27.48 6.17 1.92
CA GLU A 309 27.83 4.87 1.32
C GLU A 309 27.60 4.84 -0.21
N ASN A 310 26.54 5.46 -0.67
CA ASN A 310 26.09 5.29 -2.05
C ASN A 310 26.47 6.44 -2.99
N PHE A 311 26.68 7.65 -2.48
CA PHE A 311 26.88 8.86 -3.29
C PHE A 311 28.15 9.66 -2.92
N GLY A 312 28.95 9.15 -1.95
CA GLY A 312 30.23 9.75 -1.57
C GLY A 312 30.12 11.04 -0.74
N TYR A 313 29.00 11.21 -0.04
CA TYR A 313 28.85 12.30 0.94
C TYR A 313 29.67 12.01 2.21
N THR A 314 29.86 13.00 3.07
CA THR A 314 30.59 12.94 4.32
C THR A 314 29.79 13.50 5.50
N TYR A 315 28.51 13.07 5.61
CA TYR A 315 27.69 13.45 6.76
C TYR A 315 28.22 12.80 8.05
N PRO A 316 28.14 13.49 9.20
CA PRO A 316 28.43 12.88 10.48
C PRO A 316 27.44 11.75 10.79
N ALA A 317 27.89 10.72 11.50
CA ALA A 317 27.03 9.63 11.95
C ALA A 317 25.87 10.19 12.78
N LYS A 318 24.67 9.62 12.62
CA LYS A 318 23.51 9.98 13.44
C LYS A 318 23.84 9.68 14.91
N THR A 319 23.90 10.71 15.74
CA THR A 319 24.06 10.53 17.19
C THR A 319 22.79 9.89 17.69
N GLU A 320 22.85 8.66 18.19
CA GLU A 320 21.72 8.02 18.88
C GLU A 320 21.32 8.92 20.05
N LYS A 321 20.15 9.54 20.00
CA LYS A 321 19.52 10.09 21.20
C LYS A 321 19.29 8.89 22.12
N LYS A 322 20.07 8.80 23.20
CA LYS A 322 19.77 7.89 24.30
C LYS A 322 18.35 8.23 24.76
N GLU A 323 17.41 7.31 24.54
CA GLU A 323 16.15 7.33 25.24
C GLU A 323 16.49 7.41 26.72
N HIS A 324 16.10 8.48 27.39
CA HIS A 324 16.11 8.55 28.83
C HIS A 324 15.15 7.46 29.32
N GLU A 325 15.70 6.36 29.80
CA GLU A 325 15.03 5.53 30.79
C GLU A 325 14.80 6.47 32.00
N GLU A 326 13.60 6.96 32.16
CA GLU A 326 13.16 7.49 33.43
C GLU A 326 12.93 6.34 34.41
N PRO A 327 13.40 6.47 35.66
CA PRO A 327 13.38 5.42 36.67
C PRO A 327 11.99 5.07 37.18
#